data_2427fead7c45d7990340067fa485d365
#
_entry.id   2427fead7c45d7990340067fa485d365
#
_cell.length_a   1.000
_cell.length_b   1.000
_cell.length_c   1.000
_cell.angle_alpha   90.00
_cell.angle_beta   90.00
_cell.angle_gamma   90.00
#
_symmetry.space_group_name_H-M   'P 1'
#
loop_
_entity.id
_entity.type
_entity.pdbx_description
1 polymer ?
#
loop_
_entity_poly.entity_id
_entity_poly.type
_entity_poly.pdbx_seq_one_letter_code
_entity_poly.pdbx_strand_id
1 'polypeptide(L)'
;MAGIPDDFLAVASDFIEPADNLIPLGSYGSVDLTTKEIGSIPSKLDRALDRIRNDRKFDISMIAEAGLGTIATFLDTATASISAKGFDDTKTTEAIEALRTSSDLSTTDARTAYMNVFSKFATFAGPVKDGGRGDILFIADPIRQLLVTGKNNKVQKDVTKNFYTDVYWALRHQFELANTSYATVFANWMSVYDNYSGLNVWVPSSGFAAAKMASTDAAVGPWGAPAGFNRGIITDASDIAITPNQRQRDDLYTANLNPIANFADQGNVFFGQKTLLRKPSAFDRINVRRTFLYLEKITKKTMQFFLFENNTLFTRTRVVNTLTPFFERTKAADGLYDYMIVCDERNNTAEVIDQNELVVDIYLKPVRTAEFILVNFFASRTDANFEELIGG
;
A
#
# COMPACT_ATOMS: atom_id res chain seq x y z
N MET A 1 -19.66 -17.80 2.31
CA MET A 1 -18.43 -17.58 1.56
C MET A 1 -18.84 -17.24 0.14
N ALA A 2 -18.76 -15.98 -0.27
CA ALA A 2 -18.94 -15.62 -1.67
C ALA A 2 -17.67 -16.08 -2.38
N GLY A 3 -17.83 -17.01 -3.34
CA GLY A 3 -16.73 -17.54 -4.11
C GLY A 3 -16.01 -16.42 -4.87
N ILE A 4 -14.71 -16.52 -4.99
CA ILE A 4 -13.90 -15.66 -5.86
C ILE A 4 -14.47 -15.85 -7.27
N PRO A 5 -14.84 -14.79 -8.00
CA PRO A 5 -15.36 -14.94 -9.36
C PRO A 5 -14.37 -15.68 -10.25
N ASP A 6 -14.86 -16.59 -11.08
CA ASP A 6 -14.04 -17.39 -12.02
C ASP A 6 -13.15 -16.52 -12.90
N ASP A 7 -13.58 -15.30 -13.24
CA ASP A 7 -12.79 -14.31 -13.97
C ASP A 7 -11.53 -13.85 -13.22
N PHE A 8 -11.50 -13.92 -11.88
CA PHE A 8 -10.33 -13.58 -11.07
C PHE A 8 -9.31 -14.72 -11.10
N LEU A 9 -9.78 -15.95 -11.09
CA LEU A 9 -8.93 -17.14 -11.30
C LEU A 9 -8.33 -17.16 -12.70
N ALA A 10 -9.06 -16.69 -13.72
CA ALA A 10 -8.56 -16.54 -15.08
C ALA A 10 -7.46 -15.48 -15.21
N VAL A 11 -7.52 -14.39 -14.44
CA VAL A 11 -6.44 -13.37 -14.38
C VAL A 11 -5.21 -13.95 -13.69
N ALA A 12 -5.40 -14.73 -12.62
CA ALA A 12 -4.29 -15.42 -11.96
C ALA A 12 -3.68 -16.50 -12.87
N SER A 13 -4.49 -17.21 -13.68
CA SER A 13 -4.02 -18.24 -14.63
C SER A 13 -3.17 -17.70 -15.77
N ASP A 14 -3.30 -16.41 -16.12
CA ASP A 14 -2.43 -15.77 -17.12
C ASP A 14 -1.02 -15.47 -16.62
N PHE A 15 -0.84 -15.40 -15.29
CA PHE A 15 0.48 -15.36 -14.65
C PHE A 15 1.03 -16.75 -14.37
N ILE A 16 0.17 -17.75 -14.36
CA ILE A 16 0.49 -19.15 -14.12
C ILE A 16 0.16 -19.88 -15.42
N GLU A 17 1.14 -20.13 -16.27
CA GLU A 17 0.93 -21.05 -17.38
C GLU A 17 0.54 -22.44 -16.84
N PRO A 18 -0.31 -23.20 -17.59
CA PRO A 18 -0.94 -24.38 -17.02
C PRO A 18 0.08 -25.45 -16.65
N ALA A 19 -0.14 -25.98 -15.47
CA ALA A 19 0.26 -27.25 -14.87
C ALA A 19 1.75 -27.67 -14.85
N ASP A 20 2.54 -27.46 -15.89
CA ASP A 20 3.90 -27.97 -15.95
C ASP A 20 4.97 -26.98 -15.46
N ASN A 21 4.60 -25.71 -15.23
CA ASN A 21 5.52 -24.62 -14.84
C ASN A 21 5.04 -23.84 -13.62
N LEU A 22 4.26 -24.44 -12.73
CA LEU A 22 3.94 -23.85 -11.44
C LEU A 22 5.24 -23.70 -10.64
N ILE A 23 5.64 -22.45 -10.35
CA ILE A 23 6.60 -22.16 -9.30
C ILE A 23 5.85 -22.37 -7.97
N PRO A 24 6.04 -23.47 -7.24
CA PRO A 24 5.45 -23.62 -5.94
C PRO A 24 6.04 -22.53 -5.04
N LEU A 25 5.21 -21.78 -4.34
CA LEU A 25 5.60 -20.73 -3.38
C LEU A 25 6.53 -21.23 -2.25
N GLY A 26 6.92 -22.49 -2.24
CA GLY A 26 7.79 -23.10 -1.23
C GLY A 26 8.97 -23.89 -1.78
N SER A 27 9.00 -24.22 -3.06
CA SER A 27 10.15 -24.89 -3.66
C SER A 27 10.64 -24.09 -4.87
N TYR A 28 11.69 -23.34 -4.70
CA TYR A 28 12.48 -22.80 -5.81
C TYR A 28 13.24 -23.95 -6.49
N GLY A 29 12.51 -24.96 -6.95
CA GLY A 29 13.04 -25.98 -7.83
C GLY A 29 13.11 -25.39 -9.23
N SER A 30 14.25 -25.53 -9.84
CA SER A 30 14.63 -25.23 -11.23
C SER A 30 13.45 -24.89 -12.18
N VAL A 31 13.10 -23.62 -12.28
CA VAL A 31 12.34 -23.11 -13.41
C VAL A 31 13.37 -22.53 -14.37
N ASP A 32 13.58 -23.21 -15.49
CA ASP A 32 14.41 -22.72 -16.58
C ASP A 32 13.60 -21.68 -17.35
N LEU A 33 13.51 -20.47 -16.78
CA LEU A 33 12.86 -19.33 -17.43
C LEU A 33 13.81 -18.84 -18.54
N THR A 34 13.38 -18.96 -19.78
CA THR A 34 14.12 -18.39 -20.90
C THR A 34 14.15 -16.87 -20.82
N THR A 35 15.22 -16.23 -21.30
CA THR A 35 15.35 -14.75 -21.37
C THR A 35 14.15 -14.09 -22.06
N LYS A 36 13.45 -14.79 -22.93
CA LYS A 36 12.26 -14.31 -23.65
C LYS A 36 11.01 -14.29 -22.76
N GLU A 37 10.88 -15.23 -21.84
CA GLU A 37 9.76 -15.30 -20.86
C GLU A 37 9.93 -14.24 -19.77
N ILE A 38 11.18 -13.99 -19.38
CA ILE A 38 11.55 -12.95 -18.41
C ILE A 38 11.17 -11.55 -18.91
N GLY A 39 11.55 -11.21 -20.14
CA GLY A 39 11.19 -9.94 -20.78
C GLY A 39 9.68 -9.77 -21.00
N SER A 40 8.89 -10.82 -20.76
CA SER A 40 7.43 -10.79 -20.92
C SER A 40 6.66 -10.39 -19.66
N ILE A 41 7.28 -10.39 -18.44
CA ILE A 41 6.57 -10.06 -17.19
C ILE A 41 5.93 -8.67 -17.25
N PRO A 42 6.62 -7.57 -17.64
CA PRO A 42 5.99 -6.27 -17.73
C PRO A 42 4.79 -6.22 -18.67
N SER A 43 4.83 -6.92 -19.81
CA SER A 43 3.74 -6.96 -20.78
C SER A 43 2.57 -7.87 -20.33
N LYS A 44 2.86 -8.94 -19.59
CA LYS A 44 1.85 -9.79 -18.95
C LYS A 44 1.13 -9.00 -17.84
N LEU A 45 1.87 -8.24 -17.05
CA LEU A 45 1.32 -7.37 -16.02
C LEU A 45 0.39 -6.31 -16.62
N ASP A 46 0.79 -5.62 -17.70
CA ASP A 46 -0.06 -4.65 -18.37
C ASP A 46 -1.39 -5.26 -18.83
N ARG A 47 -1.35 -6.44 -19.47
CA ARG A 47 -2.55 -7.15 -19.89
C ARG A 47 -3.45 -7.56 -18.72
N ALA A 48 -2.87 -7.98 -17.60
CA ALA A 48 -3.63 -8.33 -16.40
C ALA A 48 -4.30 -7.10 -15.77
N LEU A 49 -3.56 -5.99 -15.64
CA LEU A 49 -4.10 -4.73 -15.14
C LEU A 49 -5.19 -4.17 -16.05
N ASP A 50 -5.03 -4.30 -17.37
CA ASP A 50 -6.05 -3.84 -18.34
C ASP A 50 -7.37 -4.63 -18.21
N ARG A 51 -7.32 -5.93 -17.91
CA ARG A 51 -8.52 -6.73 -17.68
C ARG A 51 -9.35 -6.22 -16.48
N ILE A 52 -8.69 -5.79 -15.40
CA ILE A 52 -9.33 -5.25 -14.20
C ILE A 52 -9.48 -3.72 -14.23
N ARG A 53 -9.19 -3.06 -15.35
CA ARG A 53 -9.28 -1.61 -15.50
C ARG A 53 -10.71 -1.09 -15.40
N ASN A 54 -11.69 -1.90 -15.77
CA ASN A 54 -13.10 -1.49 -15.74
C ASN A 54 -13.64 -1.45 -14.29
N ASP A 55 -13.72 -0.24 -13.73
CA ASP A 55 -14.23 0.02 -12.38
C ASP A 55 -15.73 -0.32 -12.19
N ARG A 56 -16.48 -0.42 -13.27
CA ARG A 56 -17.90 -0.84 -13.23
C ARG A 56 -18.05 -2.36 -13.12
N LYS A 57 -17.10 -3.12 -13.68
CA LYS A 57 -17.12 -4.59 -13.63
C LYS A 57 -16.44 -5.12 -12.36
N PHE A 58 -15.31 -4.50 -11.97
CA PHE A 58 -14.48 -4.98 -10.86
C PHE A 58 -14.41 -3.94 -9.74
N ASP A 59 -15.08 -4.23 -8.64
CA ASP A 59 -15.08 -3.39 -7.42
C ASP A 59 -13.87 -3.73 -6.54
N ILE A 60 -12.73 -3.10 -6.84
CA ILE A 60 -11.46 -3.31 -6.13
C ILE A 60 -11.14 -2.03 -5.36
N SER A 61 -10.73 -2.15 -4.10
CA SER A 61 -10.32 -1.01 -3.25
C SER A 61 -8.82 -0.98 -2.97
N MET A 62 -8.16 -2.14 -3.05
CA MET A 62 -6.73 -2.30 -2.78
C MET A 62 -6.12 -3.29 -3.76
N ILE A 63 -4.85 -3.10 -4.09
CA ILE A 63 -4.05 -4.04 -4.86
C ILE A 63 -2.71 -4.24 -4.16
N ALA A 64 -2.34 -5.47 -3.88
CA ALA A 64 -1.06 -5.84 -3.28
C ALA A 64 -0.08 -6.29 -4.36
N GLU A 65 1.17 -5.90 -4.22
CA GLU A 65 2.25 -6.32 -5.13
C GLU A 65 2.56 -7.81 -5.04
N ALA A 66 2.43 -8.37 -3.82
CA ALA A 66 2.68 -9.78 -3.50
C ALA A 66 4.08 -10.27 -3.93
N GLY A 67 5.09 -9.40 -3.87
CA GLY A 67 6.48 -9.73 -4.18
C GLY A 67 6.83 -9.78 -5.68
N LEU A 68 5.93 -9.37 -6.57
CA LEU A 68 6.15 -9.42 -8.03
C LEU A 68 7.35 -8.57 -8.46
N GLY A 69 7.55 -7.40 -7.84
CA GLY A 69 8.73 -6.56 -8.08
C GLY A 69 10.04 -7.25 -7.69
N THR A 70 10.04 -8.05 -6.61
CA THR A 70 11.19 -8.88 -6.23
C THR A 70 11.51 -9.91 -7.32
N ILE A 71 10.50 -10.58 -7.89
CA ILE A 71 10.69 -11.53 -8.99
C ILE A 71 11.31 -10.83 -10.20
N ALA A 72 10.79 -9.64 -10.58
CA ALA A 72 11.35 -8.87 -11.68
C ALA A 72 12.82 -8.50 -11.46
N THR A 73 13.20 -8.16 -10.22
CA THR A 73 14.57 -7.85 -9.83
C THR A 73 15.50 -9.03 -10.03
N PHE A 74 15.09 -10.25 -9.66
CA PHE A 74 15.87 -11.45 -9.90
C PHE A 74 16.09 -11.74 -11.37
N LEU A 75 15.07 -11.50 -12.17
CA LEU A 75 15.09 -11.85 -13.56
C LEU A 75 15.99 -10.92 -14.39
N ASP A 76 16.09 -9.65 -14.02
CA ASP A 76 16.92 -8.68 -14.74
C ASP A 76 18.40 -8.78 -14.35
N THR A 77 18.70 -9.12 -13.08
CA THR A 77 20.07 -9.37 -12.63
C THR A 77 20.60 -10.73 -13.10
N ALA A 78 19.70 -11.64 -13.52
CA ALA A 78 20.03 -12.99 -13.97
C ALA A 78 20.18 -13.12 -15.49
N THR A 79 20.70 -12.11 -16.18
CA THR A 79 21.12 -12.24 -17.60
C THR A 79 22.24 -13.27 -17.81
N ALA A 80 22.67 -13.97 -16.76
CA ALA A 80 23.59 -15.07 -16.86
C ALA A 80 23.15 -16.19 -15.91
N SER A 81 22.51 -17.21 -16.47
CA SER A 81 22.30 -18.54 -15.89
C SER A 81 21.63 -18.58 -14.50
N ILE A 82 20.30 -18.56 -14.48
CA ILE A 82 19.60 -19.37 -13.49
C ILE A 82 19.96 -20.82 -13.84
N SER A 83 21.05 -21.30 -13.26
CA SER A 83 21.41 -22.71 -13.42
C SER A 83 20.32 -23.52 -12.74
N ALA A 84 19.99 -24.68 -13.31
CA ALA A 84 18.99 -25.63 -12.83
C ALA A 84 19.17 -26.12 -11.36
N LYS A 85 19.97 -25.48 -10.55
CA LYS A 85 20.31 -25.81 -9.15
C LYS A 85 20.05 -24.70 -8.15
N GLY A 86 19.02 -23.86 -8.36
CA GLY A 86 18.59 -22.88 -7.36
C GLY A 86 19.34 -21.55 -7.44
N PHE A 87 18.90 -20.57 -6.65
CA PHE A 87 19.48 -19.24 -6.56
C PHE A 87 21.00 -19.30 -6.38
N ASP A 88 21.73 -18.63 -7.27
CA ASP A 88 23.15 -18.37 -7.06
C ASP A 88 23.29 -17.27 -6.02
N ASP A 89 23.64 -17.68 -4.78
CA ASP A 89 23.82 -16.78 -3.65
C ASP A 89 24.85 -15.66 -3.93
N THR A 90 25.82 -15.92 -4.82
CA THR A 90 26.88 -14.97 -5.17
C THR A 90 26.31 -13.79 -5.93
N LYS A 91 25.45 -14.00 -6.92
CA LYS A 91 24.85 -12.92 -7.73
C LYS A 91 23.79 -12.14 -6.97
N THR A 92 23.06 -12.82 -6.11
CA THR A 92 22.12 -12.15 -5.18
C THR A 92 22.89 -11.23 -4.25
N THR A 93 24.03 -11.66 -3.74
CA THR A 93 24.91 -10.86 -2.88
C THR A 93 25.50 -9.68 -3.65
N GLU A 94 25.98 -9.88 -4.89
CA GLU A 94 26.50 -8.81 -5.75
C GLU A 94 25.42 -7.77 -6.09
N ALA A 95 24.17 -8.18 -6.38
CA ALA A 95 23.07 -7.27 -6.63
C ALA A 95 22.70 -6.44 -5.37
N ILE A 96 22.73 -7.07 -4.19
CA ILE A 96 22.53 -6.38 -2.92
C ILE A 96 23.68 -5.39 -2.66
N GLU A 97 24.89 -5.80 -2.92
CA GLU A 97 26.08 -4.96 -2.72
C GLU A 97 26.13 -3.78 -3.70
N ALA A 98 25.72 -3.99 -4.95
CA ALA A 98 25.53 -2.92 -5.92
C ALA A 98 24.44 -1.92 -5.47
N LEU A 99 23.33 -2.39 -4.92
CA LEU A 99 22.29 -1.53 -4.33
C LEU A 99 22.80 -0.75 -3.10
N ARG A 100 23.78 -1.30 -2.36
CA ARG A 100 24.36 -0.65 -1.17
C ARG A 100 25.45 0.35 -1.49
N THR A 101 26.28 0.05 -2.47
CA THR A 101 27.50 0.83 -2.78
C THR A 101 27.26 1.92 -3.79
N SER A 102 26.19 1.85 -4.56
CA SER A 102 25.86 2.87 -5.56
C SER A 102 25.27 4.11 -4.89
N SER A 103 25.95 5.23 -5.02
CA SER A 103 25.41 6.54 -4.68
C SER A 103 24.30 6.98 -5.66
N ASP A 104 24.26 6.38 -6.84
CA ASP A 104 23.25 6.57 -7.87
C ASP A 104 22.57 5.24 -8.19
N LEU A 105 21.51 4.95 -7.45
CA LEU A 105 20.70 3.75 -7.61
C LEU A 105 19.85 3.74 -8.89
N SER A 106 19.83 4.84 -9.64
CA SER A 106 19.14 4.90 -10.93
C SER A 106 19.79 4.01 -11.99
N THR A 107 21.07 3.70 -11.82
CA THR A 107 21.89 2.92 -12.75
C THR A 107 21.96 1.42 -12.42
N THR A 108 21.43 0.99 -11.28
CA THR A 108 21.41 -0.44 -10.95
C THR A 108 20.23 -1.15 -11.61
N ASP A 109 20.50 -2.17 -12.39
CA ASP A 109 19.52 -2.96 -13.15
C ASP A 109 18.37 -3.47 -12.25
N ALA A 110 18.71 -3.93 -11.05
CA ALA A 110 17.76 -4.46 -10.09
C ALA A 110 16.72 -3.43 -9.61
N ARG A 111 17.15 -2.19 -9.32
CA ARG A 111 16.23 -1.12 -8.95
C ARG A 111 15.37 -0.70 -10.13
N THR A 112 15.96 -0.59 -11.30
CA THR A 112 15.25 -0.21 -12.52
C THR A 112 14.16 -1.22 -12.83
N ALA A 113 14.46 -2.53 -12.76
CA ALA A 113 13.49 -3.59 -12.95
C ALA A 113 12.34 -3.53 -11.94
N TYR A 114 12.67 -3.33 -10.65
CA TYR A 114 11.68 -3.14 -9.60
C TYR A 114 10.80 -1.92 -9.88
N MET A 115 11.41 -0.78 -10.18
CA MET A 115 10.69 0.46 -10.44
C MET A 115 9.81 0.41 -11.69
N ASN A 116 10.16 -0.40 -12.68
CA ASN A 116 9.31 -0.66 -13.85
C ASN A 116 8.00 -1.36 -13.44
N VAL A 117 8.07 -2.37 -12.57
CA VAL A 117 6.86 -3.04 -12.04
C VAL A 117 6.08 -2.10 -11.13
N PHE A 118 6.76 -1.44 -10.18
CA PHE A 118 6.16 -0.48 -9.27
C PHE A 118 5.41 0.63 -10.01
N SER A 119 6.03 1.22 -11.04
CA SER A 119 5.42 2.32 -11.81
C SER A 119 4.14 1.90 -12.53
N LYS A 120 4.07 0.67 -13.04
CA LYS A 120 2.86 0.13 -13.67
C LYS A 120 1.70 0.03 -12.67
N PHE A 121 1.94 -0.53 -11.49
CA PHE A 121 0.94 -0.57 -10.41
C PHE A 121 0.56 0.83 -9.92
N ALA A 122 1.55 1.70 -9.70
CA ALA A 122 1.33 3.05 -9.21
C ALA A 122 0.54 3.90 -10.22
N THR A 123 0.84 3.77 -11.52
CA THR A 123 0.09 4.44 -12.60
C THR A 123 -1.32 3.87 -12.68
N PHE A 124 -1.47 2.55 -12.59
CA PHE A 124 -2.80 1.91 -12.63
C PHE A 124 -3.69 2.33 -11.46
N ALA A 125 -3.15 2.41 -10.23
CA ALA A 125 -3.88 2.91 -9.06
C ALA A 125 -4.08 4.43 -9.08
N GLY A 126 -3.24 5.16 -9.78
CA GLY A 126 -3.17 6.62 -9.85
C GLY A 126 -4.42 7.29 -10.40
N PRO A 127 -4.38 8.64 -10.50
CA PRO A 127 -5.55 9.42 -10.92
C PRO A 127 -5.98 9.08 -12.35
N VAL A 128 -7.29 9.18 -12.60
CA VAL A 128 -7.89 8.90 -13.93
C VAL A 128 -7.29 9.77 -15.04
N LYS A 129 -6.95 11.03 -14.74
CA LYS A 129 -6.30 11.96 -15.69
C LYS A 129 -4.95 11.45 -16.21
N ASP A 130 -4.25 10.62 -15.42
CA ASP A 130 -2.94 10.05 -15.76
C ASP A 130 -3.07 8.60 -16.29
N GLY A 131 -4.29 8.18 -16.63
CA GLY A 131 -4.60 6.86 -17.18
C GLY A 131 -4.79 5.77 -16.11
N GLY A 132 -4.84 6.13 -14.85
CA GLY A 132 -5.13 5.23 -13.74
C GLY A 132 -6.62 5.00 -13.50
N ARG A 133 -6.97 4.14 -12.54
CA ARG A 133 -8.36 3.94 -12.09
C ARG A 133 -8.84 5.02 -11.11
N GLY A 134 -7.96 5.53 -10.25
CA GLY A 134 -8.26 6.56 -9.25
C GLY A 134 -9.08 6.09 -8.04
N ASP A 135 -9.43 4.81 -7.95
CA ASP A 135 -10.26 4.24 -6.89
C ASP A 135 -9.56 3.14 -6.06
N ILE A 136 -8.27 2.94 -6.28
CA ILE A 136 -7.47 1.86 -5.69
C ILE A 136 -6.30 2.43 -4.89
N LEU A 137 -5.98 1.78 -3.75
CA LEU A 137 -4.71 1.95 -3.05
C LEU A 137 -3.77 0.79 -3.39
N PHE A 138 -2.59 1.10 -3.88
CA PHE A 138 -1.53 0.14 -4.15
C PHE A 138 -0.66 -0.08 -2.92
N ILE A 139 -0.39 -1.35 -2.58
CA ILE A 139 0.48 -1.74 -1.47
C ILE A 139 1.70 -2.43 -2.05
N ALA A 140 2.84 -1.76 -2.02
CA ALA A 140 4.10 -2.26 -2.54
C ALA A 140 4.95 -2.93 -1.45
N ASP A 141 5.83 -3.82 -1.87
CA ASP A 141 6.75 -4.56 -1.01
C ASP A 141 8.20 -4.11 -1.23
N PRO A 142 9.04 -4.15 -0.19
CA PRO A 142 10.48 -4.00 -0.39
C PRO A 142 11.08 -5.22 -1.10
N ILE A 143 12.17 -5.02 -1.84
CA ILE A 143 12.90 -6.11 -2.48
C ILE A 143 13.35 -7.12 -1.42
N ARG A 144 13.01 -8.41 -1.61
CA ARG A 144 13.26 -9.48 -0.62
C ARG A 144 14.73 -9.60 -0.24
N GLN A 145 15.63 -9.50 -1.22
CA GLN A 145 17.06 -9.66 -1.05
C GLN A 145 17.71 -8.61 -0.14
N LEU A 146 17.04 -7.46 0.04
CA LEU A 146 17.49 -6.46 1.00
C LEU A 146 17.26 -6.89 2.46
N LEU A 147 16.34 -7.81 2.69
CA LEU A 147 15.86 -8.19 4.02
C LEU A 147 16.14 -9.64 4.39
N VAL A 148 16.04 -10.54 3.40
CA VAL A 148 16.19 -11.98 3.59
C VAL A 148 17.22 -12.52 2.60
N THR A 149 18.21 -13.26 3.12
CA THR A 149 19.30 -13.82 2.29
C THR A 149 19.40 -15.34 2.50
N GLY A 150 19.99 -16.02 1.52
CA GLY A 150 20.34 -17.44 1.57
C GLY A 150 19.23 -18.41 1.18
N LYS A 151 19.64 -19.65 0.89
CA LYS A 151 18.77 -20.74 0.41
C LYS A 151 17.76 -21.22 1.43
N ASN A 152 18.03 -21.00 2.74
CA ASN A 152 17.23 -21.55 3.84
C ASN A 152 16.27 -20.50 4.45
N ASN A 153 15.90 -19.46 3.74
CA ASN A 153 15.01 -18.41 4.23
C ASN A 153 15.47 -17.78 5.57
N LYS A 154 16.79 -17.71 5.80
CA LYS A 154 17.35 -17.11 7.02
C LYS A 154 17.51 -15.61 6.83
N VAL A 155 17.07 -14.85 7.83
CA VAL A 155 17.45 -13.44 7.97
C VAL A 155 18.95 -13.38 8.24
N GLN A 156 19.68 -12.47 7.61
CA GLN A 156 21.08 -12.21 8.00
C GLN A 156 21.11 -11.56 9.39
N LYS A 157 21.24 -12.40 10.42
CA LYS A 157 21.32 -11.93 11.83
C LYS A 157 22.72 -11.48 12.22
N ASP A 158 23.74 -11.98 11.54
CA ASP A 158 25.16 -11.79 11.91
C ASP A 158 25.89 -10.75 11.05
N VAL A 159 25.16 -9.80 10.53
CA VAL A 159 25.81 -8.72 9.81
C VAL A 159 26.25 -7.66 10.81
N THR A 160 27.48 -7.22 10.68
CA THR A 160 28.10 -6.17 11.48
C THR A 160 27.17 -4.96 11.66
N LYS A 161 27.39 -4.15 12.69
CA LYS A 161 26.57 -2.95 12.99
C LYS A 161 26.27 -2.06 11.77
N ASN A 162 27.08 -2.15 10.73
CA ASN A 162 26.91 -1.42 9.48
C ASN A 162 25.80 -1.98 8.59
N PHE A 163 25.47 -3.28 8.69
CA PHE A 163 24.44 -3.90 7.86
C PHE A 163 23.05 -3.30 8.09
N TYR A 164 22.62 -3.15 9.33
CA TYR A 164 21.31 -2.56 9.62
C TYR A 164 21.20 -1.11 9.15
N THR A 165 22.30 -0.36 9.22
CA THR A 165 22.35 1.00 8.65
C THR A 165 22.22 0.93 7.13
N ASP A 166 22.90 0.02 6.49
CA ASP A 166 22.89 -0.17 5.04
C ASP A 166 21.53 -0.65 4.53
N VAL A 167 20.86 -1.57 5.24
CA VAL A 167 19.50 -2.02 4.90
C VAL A 167 18.49 -0.87 4.93
N TYR A 168 18.49 -0.06 5.97
CA TYR A 168 17.58 1.07 6.08
C TYR A 168 17.88 2.13 5.03
N TRP A 169 19.15 2.34 4.71
CA TRP A 169 19.56 3.18 3.60
C TRP A 169 19.05 2.61 2.27
N ALA A 170 19.26 1.34 1.99
CA ALA A 170 18.82 0.68 0.76
C ALA A 170 17.30 0.72 0.59
N LEU A 171 16.52 0.48 1.66
CA LEU A 171 15.07 0.59 1.66
C LEU A 171 14.60 2.02 1.31
N ARG A 172 15.21 3.03 1.91
CA ARG A 172 14.87 4.44 1.61
C ARG A 172 15.17 4.78 0.15
N HIS A 173 16.33 4.35 -0.35
CA HIS A 173 16.72 4.59 -1.72
C HIS A 173 15.91 3.80 -2.74
N GLN A 174 15.41 2.61 -2.39
CA GLN A 174 14.53 1.84 -3.25
C GLN A 174 13.30 2.67 -3.67
N PHE A 175 12.70 3.38 -2.74
CA PHE A 175 11.48 4.16 -2.95
C PHE A 175 11.71 5.67 -3.09
N GLU A 176 12.96 6.12 -3.23
CA GLU A 176 13.29 7.54 -3.28
C GLU A 176 12.61 8.30 -4.44
N LEU A 177 12.38 7.65 -5.57
CA LEU A 177 11.71 8.26 -6.71
C LEU A 177 10.18 8.13 -6.65
N ALA A 178 9.65 7.34 -5.74
CA ALA A 178 8.22 7.18 -5.57
C ALA A 178 7.62 8.43 -4.92
N ASN A 179 6.63 9.02 -5.56
CA ASN A 179 5.91 10.21 -5.06
C ASN A 179 4.45 10.14 -5.47
N THR A 180 3.65 9.38 -4.71
CA THR A 180 2.23 9.22 -4.97
C THR A 180 1.47 8.95 -3.69
N SER A 181 0.25 9.49 -3.57
CA SER A 181 -0.65 9.19 -2.46
C SER A 181 -1.47 7.91 -2.69
N TYR A 182 -1.40 7.33 -3.89
CA TYR A 182 -2.12 6.10 -4.24
C TYR A 182 -1.30 4.83 -3.95
N ALA A 183 -0.10 4.97 -3.40
CA ALA A 183 0.73 3.84 -3.00
C ALA A 183 1.23 3.97 -1.57
N THR A 184 1.45 2.84 -0.93
CA THR A 184 2.03 2.70 0.41
C THR A 184 2.97 1.50 0.47
N VAL A 185 3.92 1.51 1.39
CA VAL A 185 4.90 0.44 1.62
C VAL A 185 5.00 0.16 3.10
N PHE A 186 5.02 -1.12 3.44
CA PHE A 186 5.41 -1.60 4.77
C PHE A 186 6.78 -2.26 4.68
N ALA A 187 7.77 -1.67 5.35
CA ALA A 187 9.19 -1.94 5.11
C ALA A 187 9.68 -3.22 5.79
N ASN A 188 9.06 -4.36 5.52
CA ASN A 188 9.47 -5.65 6.08
C ASN A 188 8.99 -6.85 5.23
N TRP A 189 9.55 -8.03 5.51
CA TRP A 189 9.05 -9.32 5.09
C TRP A 189 8.70 -10.13 6.34
N MET A 190 7.73 -11.04 6.22
CA MET A 190 7.19 -11.81 7.33
C MET A 190 7.46 -13.30 7.16
N SER A 191 7.78 -13.96 8.26
CA SER A 191 7.93 -15.41 8.30
C SER A 191 6.63 -16.06 8.70
N VAL A 192 6.16 -17.01 7.90
CA VAL A 192 4.93 -17.77 8.13
C VAL A 192 5.26 -19.25 8.08
N TYR A 193 4.64 -20.03 8.95
CA TYR A 193 4.77 -21.46 8.90
C TYR A 193 3.91 -22.05 7.79
N ASP A 194 4.57 -22.75 6.85
CA ASP A 194 3.89 -23.46 5.78
C ASP A 194 3.62 -24.91 6.21
N ASN A 195 2.36 -25.25 6.36
CA ASN A 195 1.91 -26.57 6.79
C ASN A 195 2.23 -27.68 5.77
N TYR A 196 2.43 -27.35 4.49
CA TYR A 196 2.74 -28.34 3.46
C TYR A 196 4.21 -28.74 3.47
N SER A 197 5.09 -27.77 3.56
CA SER A 197 6.55 -28.03 3.59
C SER A 197 7.08 -28.29 4.98
N GLY A 198 6.34 -27.98 6.05
CA GLY A 198 6.80 -28.04 7.42
C GLY A 198 7.89 -27.02 7.76
N LEU A 199 8.03 -25.98 6.95
CA LEU A 199 9.09 -24.98 7.05
C LEU A 199 8.51 -23.58 7.23
N ASN A 200 9.29 -22.68 7.81
CA ASN A 200 8.97 -21.26 7.79
C ASN A 200 9.36 -20.66 6.44
N VAL A 201 8.44 -19.98 5.79
CA VAL A 201 8.65 -19.28 4.52
C VAL A 201 8.53 -17.77 4.71
N TRP A 202 9.35 -17.02 3.98
CA TRP A 202 9.29 -15.56 3.99
C TRP A 202 8.33 -15.08 2.90
N VAL A 203 7.30 -14.34 3.34
CA VAL A 203 6.26 -13.78 2.48
C VAL A 203 6.25 -12.26 2.55
N PRO A 204 5.82 -11.57 1.47
CA PRO A 204 5.76 -10.12 1.43
C PRO A 204 4.72 -9.55 2.40
N SER A 205 4.96 -8.35 2.90
CA SER A 205 4.10 -7.67 3.87
C SER A 205 2.80 -7.13 3.27
N SER A 206 2.73 -6.93 1.97
CA SER A 206 1.58 -6.32 1.29
C SER A 206 0.28 -7.09 1.49
N GLY A 207 0.34 -8.43 1.47
CA GLY A 207 -0.82 -9.30 1.73
C GLY A 207 -1.38 -9.12 3.15
N PHE A 208 -0.50 -9.10 4.16
CA PHE A 208 -0.89 -8.85 5.55
C PHE A 208 -1.44 -7.44 5.74
N ALA A 209 -0.82 -6.45 5.10
CA ALA A 209 -1.30 -5.07 5.15
C ALA A 209 -2.69 -4.94 4.53
N ALA A 210 -2.94 -5.58 3.38
CA ALA A 210 -4.26 -5.62 2.76
C ALA A 210 -5.29 -6.27 3.67
N ALA A 211 -4.97 -7.44 4.26
CA ALA A 211 -5.85 -8.13 5.21
C ALA A 211 -6.15 -7.27 6.44
N LYS A 212 -5.13 -6.58 6.98
CA LYS A 212 -5.30 -5.69 8.13
C LYS A 212 -6.14 -4.46 7.80
N MET A 213 -5.97 -3.87 6.63
CA MET A 213 -6.82 -2.79 6.14
C MET A 213 -8.27 -3.25 5.97
N ALA A 214 -8.50 -4.44 5.39
CA ALA A 214 -9.83 -5.01 5.23
C ALA A 214 -10.51 -5.31 6.57
N SER A 215 -9.77 -5.85 7.56
CA SER A 215 -10.31 -6.07 8.91
C SER A 215 -10.64 -4.76 9.64
N THR A 216 -9.83 -3.72 9.42
CA THR A 216 -10.07 -2.37 9.95
C THR A 216 -11.35 -1.77 9.34
N ASP A 217 -11.55 -1.95 8.03
CA ASP A 217 -12.76 -1.50 7.33
C ASP A 217 -14.03 -2.15 7.89
N ALA A 218 -13.94 -3.45 8.16
CA ALA A 218 -15.06 -4.19 8.76
C ALA A 218 -15.38 -3.74 10.20
N ALA A 219 -14.35 -3.32 10.97
CA ALA A 219 -14.51 -2.94 12.37
C ALA A 219 -14.96 -1.49 12.56
N VAL A 220 -14.35 -0.54 11.85
CA VAL A 220 -14.55 0.91 12.06
C VAL A 220 -14.81 1.69 10.77
N GLY A 221 -14.41 1.15 9.61
CA GLY A 221 -14.51 1.79 8.31
C GLY A 221 -13.16 2.21 7.72
N PRO A 222 -13.15 2.67 6.43
CA PRO A 222 -11.93 3.04 5.71
C PRO A 222 -11.13 4.20 6.31
N TRP A 223 -11.76 5.00 7.17
CA TRP A 223 -11.15 6.10 7.91
C TRP A 223 -10.31 5.66 9.10
N GLY A 224 -10.43 4.40 9.52
CA GLY A 224 -9.60 3.83 10.58
C GLY A 224 -8.15 3.65 10.16
N ALA A 225 -7.20 3.99 11.05
CA ALA A 225 -5.79 3.69 10.82
C ALA A 225 -5.53 2.18 10.99
N PRO A 226 -4.94 1.49 10.00
CA PRO A 226 -4.62 0.07 10.09
C PRO A 226 -3.28 -0.18 10.81
N ALA A 227 -2.98 0.60 11.83
CA ALA A 227 -1.71 0.60 12.56
C ALA A 227 -1.92 0.77 14.06
N GLY A 228 -0.84 0.53 14.83
CA GLY A 228 -0.85 0.66 16.28
C GLY A 228 -1.39 -0.57 17.01
N PHE A 229 -1.36 -0.53 18.34
CA PHE A 229 -1.67 -1.69 19.19
C PHE A 229 -3.14 -2.14 19.13
N ASN A 230 -4.06 -1.27 18.76
CA ASN A 230 -5.48 -1.64 18.70
C ASN A 230 -5.86 -2.41 17.43
N ARG A 231 -5.26 -2.08 16.27
CA ARG A 231 -5.64 -2.61 14.96
C ARG A 231 -4.49 -3.15 14.14
N GLY A 232 -3.24 -2.80 14.48
CA GLY A 232 -2.05 -3.17 13.70
C GLY A 232 -1.34 -4.44 14.14
N ILE A 233 -1.81 -5.17 15.18
CA ILE A 233 -1.17 -6.40 15.66
C ILE A 233 -1.27 -7.48 14.58
N ILE A 234 -0.15 -8.16 14.32
CA ILE A 234 -0.02 -9.24 13.34
C ILE A 234 0.09 -10.56 14.11
N THR A 235 -0.93 -11.40 14.00
CA THR A 235 -1.02 -12.68 14.73
C THR A 235 -0.48 -13.84 13.92
N ASP A 236 -0.52 -13.75 12.59
CA ASP A 236 -0.29 -14.90 11.70
C ASP A 236 1.17 -15.00 11.19
N ALA A 237 2.03 -14.10 11.63
CA ALA A 237 3.46 -14.12 11.31
C ALA A 237 4.29 -14.52 12.54
N SER A 238 5.09 -15.56 12.39
CA SER A 238 5.98 -16.07 13.46
C SER A 238 7.18 -15.15 13.72
N ASP A 239 7.66 -14.45 12.69
CA ASP A 239 8.84 -13.57 12.80
C ASP A 239 8.79 -12.49 11.71
N ILE A 240 9.63 -11.46 11.84
CA ILE A 240 9.83 -10.39 10.87
C ILE A 240 11.31 -10.32 10.46
N ALA A 241 11.57 -9.93 9.21
CA ALA A 241 12.93 -9.95 8.65
C ALA A 241 13.89 -8.98 9.36
N ILE A 242 13.40 -7.80 9.68
CA ILE A 242 14.15 -6.78 10.45
C ILE A 242 13.32 -6.29 11.63
N THR A 243 13.99 -6.04 12.76
CA THR A 243 13.40 -5.48 13.99
C THR A 243 13.96 -4.07 14.24
N PRO A 244 13.38 -3.03 13.64
CA PRO A 244 13.92 -1.68 13.75
C PRO A 244 13.78 -1.15 15.18
N ASN A 245 14.86 -0.55 15.71
CA ASN A 245 14.81 0.22 16.94
C ASN A 245 14.08 1.57 16.73
N GLN A 246 13.88 2.35 17.79
CA GLN A 246 13.12 3.60 17.70
C GLN A 246 13.69 4.55 16.63
N ARG A 247 14.99 4.84 16.65
CA ARG A 247 15.63 5.71 15.69
C ARG A 247 15.46 5.22 14.25
N GLN A 248 15.63 3.93 14.03
CA GLN A 248 15.47 3.32 12.70
C GLN A 248 14.01 3.38 12.22
N ARG A 249 13.03 3.24 13.12
CA ARG A 249 11.61 3.46 12.79
C ARG A 249 11.35 4.90 12.39
N ASP A 250 11.90 5.85 13.12
CA ASP A 250 11.77 7.29 12.83
C ASP A 250 12.41 7.64 11.48
N ASP A 251 13.58 7.07 11.17
CA ASP A 251 14.27 7.24 9.89
C ASP A 251 13.45 6.67 8.72
N LEU A 252 12.86 5.47 8.86
CA LEU A 252 11.96 4.89 7.86
C LEU A 252 10.71 5.76 7.69
N TYR A 253 10.10 6.15 8.79
CA TYR A 253 8.87 6.93 8.78
C TYR A 253 9.07 8.33 8.17
N THR A 254 10.24 8.94 8.38
CA THR A 254 10.62 10.20 7.73
C THR A 254 10.74 10.03 6.20
N ALA A 255 11.17 8.86 5.74
CA ALA A 255 11.23 8.51 4.32
C ALA A 255 9.88 8.04 3.73
N ASN A 256 8.78 8.15 4.46
CA ASN A 256 7.43 7.68 4.10
C ASN A 256 7.29 6.16 3.94
N LEU A 257 8.16 5.41 4.59
CA LEU A 257 8.09 3.96 4.68
C LEU A 257 7.50 3.58 6.04
N ASN A 258 6.49 2.72 6.03
CA ASN A 258 5.81 2.32 7.27
C ASN A 258 6.61 1.18 7.93
N PRO A 259 7.14 1.38 9.15
CA PRO A 259 7.83 0.32 9.86
C PRO A 259 6.85 -0.75 10.37
N ILE A 260 7.33 -1.99 10.41
CA ILE A 260 6.74 -3.07 11.20
C ILE A 260 7.71 -3.30 12.35
N ALA A 261 7.21 -3.26 13.56
CA ALA A 261 8.02 -3.36 14.77
C ALA A 261 7.58 -4.56 15.61
N ASN A 262 8.53 -5.17 16.32
CA ASN A 262 8.25 -6.17 17.33
C ASN A 262 8.31 -5.51 18.70
N PHE A 263 7.27 -5.70 19.50
CA PHE A 263 7.17 -5.25 20.88
C PHE A 263 7.03 -6.46 21.81
N ALA A 264 7.76 -6.45 22.92
CA ALA A 264 7.83 -7.59 23.84
C ALA A 264 6.45 -8.08 24.31
N ASP A 265 5.53 -7.15 24.57
CA ASP A 265 4.21 -7.46 25.11
C ASP A 265 3.12 -7.65 24.05
N GLN A 266 3.35 -7.20 22.81
CA GLN A 266 2.33 -7.12 21.77
C GLN A 266 2.70 -7.90 20.49
N GLY A 267 3.94 -8.38 20.39
CA GLY A 267 4.45 -9.07 19.20
C GLY A 267 4.68 -8.14 18.01
N ASN A 268 4.43 -8.65 16.82
CA ASN A 268 4.65 -7.91 15.57
C ASN A 268 3.47 -6.95 15.29
N VAL A 269 3.78 -5.69 15.01
CA VAL A 269 2.77 -4.63 14.85
C VAL A 269 3.10 -3.76 13.65
N PHE A 270 2.11 -3.46 12.82
CA PHE A 270 2.17 -2.36 11.85
C PHE A 270 2.23 -1.02 12.61
N PHE A 271 3.34 -0.30 12.48
CA PHE A 271 3.61 0.90 13.28
C PHE A 271 3.81 2.15 12.42
N GLY A 272 3.00 2.29 11.38
CA GLY A 272 2.97 3.44 10.48
C GLY A 272 1.78 3.40 9.54
N GLN A 273 1.40 4.58 9.02
CA GLN A 273 0.27 4.74 8.11
C GLN A 273 0.48 5.85 7.06
N LYS A 274 1.70 6.02 6.58
CA LYS A 274 2.00 6.98 5.51
C LYS A 274 1.79 6.40 4.13
N THR A 275 1.36 7.24 3.21
CA THR A 275 1.47 7.01 1.76
C THR A 275 2.87 7.41 1.28
N LEU A 276 3.22 7.06 0.05
CA LEU A 276 4.49 7.48 -0.55
C LEU A 276 4.50 8.94 -1.04
N LEU A 277 3.50 9.75 -0.66
CA LEU A 277 3.44 11.16 -1.02
C LEU A 277 4.47 11.95 -0.22
N ARG A 278 5.42 12.60 -0.91
CA ARG A 278 6.48 13.38 -0.27
C ARG A 278 6.04 14.76 0.17
N LYS A 279 5.14 15.38 -0.58
CA LYS A 279 4.61 16.69 -0.23
C LYS A 279 3.65 16.56 0.96
N PRO A 280 3.87 17.29 2.06
CA PRO A 280 2.93 17.32 3.17
C PRO A 280 1.53 17.74 2.70
N SER A 281 0.55 16.87 2.90
CA SER A 281 -0.85 17.12 2.57
C SER A 281 -1.77 16.25 3.42
N ALA A 282 -3.08 16.40 3.29
CA ALA A 282 -4.03 15.49 3.93
C ALA A 282 -3.90 14.05 3.41
N PHE A 283 -3.44 13.89 2.15
CA PHE A 283 -3.30 12.59 1.49
C PHE A 283 -1.98 11.87 1.79
N ASP A 284 -1.14 12.40 2.67
CA ASP A 284 0.08 11.74 3.13
C ASP A 284 -0.19 10.60 4.12
N ARG A 285 -1.47 10.39 4.51
CA ARG A 285 -1.91 9.32 5.41
C ARG A 285 -2.83 8.34 4.72
N ILE A 286 -2.64 7.05 5.01
CA ILE A 286 -3.41 5.94 4.43
C ILE A 286 -4.89 6.09 4.74
N ASN A 287 -5.25 6.33 6.01
CA ASN A 287 -6.64 6.47 6.43
C ASN A 287 -7.37 7.59 5.67
N VAL A 288 -6.76 8.75 5.52
CA VAL A 288 -7.35 9.88 4.78
C VAL A 288 -7.50 9.54 3.30
N ARG A 289 -6.43 9.01 2.65
CA ARG A 289 -6.53 8.62 1.24
C ARG A 289 -7.62 7.58 1.01
N ARG A 290 -7.73 6.56 1.87
CA ARG A 290 -8.76 5.53 1.75
C ARG A 290 -10.16 6.05 1.98
N THR A 291 -10.34 6.98 2.92
CA THR A 291 -11.63 7.68 3.13
C THR A 291 -12.07 8.39 1.87
N PHE A 292 -11.17 9.13 1.21
CA PHE A 292 -11.50 9.80 -0.04
C PHE A 292 -11.83 8.81 -1.16
N LEU A 293 -11.01 7.76 -1.36
CA LEU A 293 -11.30 6.73 -2.37
C LEU A 293 -12.67 6.09 -2.16
N TYR A 294 -13.03 5.81 -0.92
CA TYR A 294 -14.33 5.24 -0.56
C TYR A 294 -15.49 6.20 -0.87
N LEU A 295 -15.39 7.46 -0.46
CA LEU A 295 -16.42 8.47 -0.70
C LEU A 295 -16.54 8.82 -2.18
N GLU A 296 -15.44 8.97 -2.91
CA GLU A 296 -15.43 9.17 -4.36
C GLU A 296 -16.13 8.01 -5.08
N LYS A 297 -15.86 6.77 -4.68
CA LYS A 297 -16.45 5.56 -5.26
C LYS A 297 -17.96 5.50 -5.02
N ILE A 298 -18.43 5.78 -3.81
CA ILE A 298 -19.86 5.85 -3.49
C ILE A 298 -20.53 6.95 -4.29
N THR A 299 -19.94 8.14 -4.29
CA THR A 299 -20.46 9.29 -5.03
C THR A 299 -20.60 8.95 -6.51
N LYS A 300 -19.53 8.40 -7.12
CA LYS A 300 -19.52 8.00 -8.54
C LYS A 300 -20.61 6.97 -8.88
N LYS A 301 -20.78 5.95 -8.03
CA LYS A 301 -21.86 4.95 -8.18
C LYS A 301 -23.25 5.58 -8.04
N THR A 302 -23.43 6.49 -7.10
CA THR A 302 -24.70 7.17 -6.89
C THR A 302 -25.04 8.12 -8.03
N MET A 303 -24.06 8.87 -8.53
CA MET A 303 -24.24 9.81 -9.63
C MET A 303 -24.62 9.15 -10.96
N GLN A 304 -24.33 7.85 -11.14
CA GLN A 304 -24.76 7.12 -12.36
C GLN A 304 -26.28 7.10 -12.54
N PHE A 305 -27.05 7.16 -11.45
CA PHE A 305 -28.53 7.20 -11.50
C PHE A 305 -29.09 8.55 -11.95
N PHE A 306 -28.25 9.58 -12.01
CA PHE A 306 -28.61 10.93 -12.46
C PHE A 306 -28.16 11.22 -13.90
N LEU A 307 -27.50 10.26 -14.56
CA LEU A 307 -27.16 10.40 -15.97
C LEU A 307 -28.45 10.47 -16.82
N PHE A 308 -28.46 11.38 -17.77
CA PHE A 308 -29.60 11.68 -18.66
C PHE A 308 -30.81 12.33 -17.96
N GLU A 309 -30.73 12.69 -16.68
CA GLU A 309 -31.75 13.51 -16.02
C GLU A 309 -31.58 14.98 -16.42
N ASN A 310 -32.66 15.72 -16.50
CA ASN A 310 -32.63 17.15 -16.82
C ASN A 310 -31.92 17.95 -15.73
N ASN A 311 -31.00 18.86 -16.08
CA ASN A 311 -30.32 19.74 -15.13
C ASN A 311 -31.26 20.85 -14.64
N THR A 312 -32.16 20.53 -13.71
CA THR A 312 -33.11 21.45 -13.08
C THR A 312 -32.75 21.61 -11.60
N LEU A 313 -33.29 22.67 -10.97
CA LEU A 313 -33.15 22.88 -9.52
C LEU A 313 -33.65 21.66 -8.72
N PHE A 314 -34.72 21.02 -9.20
CA PHE A 314 -35.26 19.81 -8.57
C PHE A 314 -34.26 18.65 -8.60
N THR A 315 -33.64 18.39 -9.75
CA THR A 315 -32.63 17.34 -9.90
C THR A 315 -31.41 17.63 -9.04
N ARG A 316 -30.90 18.86 -9.03
CA ARG A 316 -29.76 19.29 -8.19
C ARG A 316 -30.04 19.08 -6.70
N THR A 317 -31.21 19.49 -6.22
CA THR A 317 -31.65 19.25 -4.82
C THR A 317 -31.74 17.75 -4.51
N ARG A 318 -32.27 16.96 -5.44
CA ARG A 318 -32.36 15.50 -5.30
C ARG A 318 -30.97 14.84 -5.20
N VAL A 319 -29.99 15.30 -5.99
CA VAL A 319 -28.57 14.88 -5.89
C VAL A 319 -28.02 15.13 -4.49
N VAL A 320 -28.13 16.35 -3.99
CA VAL A 320 -27.65 16.71 -2.64
C VAL A 320 -28.32 15.85 -1.58
N ASN A 321 -29.64 15.70 -1.62
CA ASN A 321 -30.39 14.90 -0.66
C ASN A 321 -30.04 13.40 -0.71
N THR A 322 -29.67 12.87 -1.89
CA THR A 322 -29.25 11.48 -2.04
C THR A 322 -27.83 11.25 -1.51
N LEU A 323 -26.92 12.20 -1.69
CA LEU A 323 -25.55 12.08 -1.24
C LEU A 323 -25.37 12.37 0.28
N THR A 324 -26.13 13.31 0.82
CA THR A 324 -26.02 13.76 2.23
C THR A 324 -25.99 12.61 3.25
N PRO A 325 -26.86 11.57 3.20
CA PRO A 325 -26.85 10.50 4.18
C PRO A 325 -25.53 9.72 4.26
N PHE A 326 -24.82 9.57 3.13
CA PHE A 326 -23.52 8.88 3.10
C PHE A 326 -22.43 9.67 3.84
N PHE A 327 -22.41 10.97 3.64
CA PHE A 327 -21.44 11.86 4.30
C PHE A 327 -21.76 12.06 5.78
N GLU A 328 -23.05 12.19 6.13
CA GLU A 328 -23.49 12.23 7.53
C GLU A 328 -23.12 10.97 8.29
N ARG A 329 -23.33 9.79 7.69
CA ARG A 329 -22.92 8.52 8.29
C ARG A 329 -21.40 8.47 8.53
N THR A 330 -20.61 8.93 7.57
CA THR A 330 -19.14 8.98 7.71
C THR A 330 -18.70 9.96 8.79
N LYS A 331 -19.38 11.12 8.88
CA LYS A 331 -19.15 12.12 9.93
C LYS A 331 -19.52 11.57 11.31
N ALA A 332 -20.67 10.92 11.44
CA ALA A 332 -21.12 10.29 12.68
C ALA A 332 -20.22 9.13 13.16
N ALA A 333 -19.47 8.53 12.24
CA ALA A 333 -18.50 7.47 12.53
C ALA A 333 -17.05 7.99 12.66
N ASP A 334 -16.85 9.27 12.93
CA ASP A 334 -15.55 9.93 13.11
C ASP A 334 -14.60 9.85 11.89
N GLY A 335 -15.16 9.69 10.68
CA GLY A 335 -14.36 9.72 9.43
C GLY A 335 -14.12 11.13 8.90
N LEU A 336 -15.03 12.06 9.18
CA LEU A 336 -14.97 13.46 8.76
C LEU A 336 -15.26 14.38 9.93
N TYR A 337 -14.53 15.49 10.02
CA TYR A 337 -14.91 16.59 10.89
C TYR A 337 -16.12 17.34 10.35
N ASP A 338 -16.11 17.57 9.03
CA ASP A 338 -17.18 18.28 8.34
C ASP A 338 -17.14 18.03 6.85
N TYR A 339 -18.25 18.31 6.16
CA TYR A 339 -18.35 18.24 4.70
C TYR A 339 -19.33 19.29 4.17
N MET A 340 -19.20 19.64 2.91
CA MET A 340 -20.14 20.50 2.21
C MET A 340 -20.33 20.00 0.77
N ILE A 341 -21.58 19.83 0.37
CA ILE A 341 -21.96 19.46 -1.00
C ILE A 341 -22.60 20.68 -1.64
N VAL A 342 -22.05 21.10 -2.77
CA VAL A 342 -22.55 22.22 -3.57
C VAL A 342 -23.01 21.69 -4.91
N CYS A 343 -24.31 21.84 -5.20
CA CYS A 343 -24.91 21.50 -6.47
C CYS A 343 -26.08 22.48 -6.68
N ASP A 344 -25.75 23.74 -6.96
CA ASP A 344 -26.70 24.82 -7.11
C ASP A 344 -26.33 25.72 -8.30
N GLU A 345 -26.88 26.92 -8.36
CA GLU A 345 -26.64 27.86 -9.46
C GLU A 345 -25.21 28.41 -9.47
N ARG A 346 -24.48 28.33 -8.36
CA ARG A 346 -23.09 28.82 -8.26
C ARG A 346 -22.12 28.00 -9.09
N ASN A 347 -22.34 26.69 -9.16
CA ASN A 347 -21.48 25.75 -9.91
C ASN A 347 -22.18 25.15 -11.14
N ASN A 348 -23.48 25.36 -11.33
CA ASN A 348 -24.22 24.99 -12.51
C ASN A 348 -24.77 26.26 -13.17
N THR A 349 -23.88 27.03 -13.80
CA THR A 349 -24.22 28.23 -14.58
C THR A 349 -24.94 27.86 -15.89
N ALA A 350 -25.53 28.84 -16.58
CA ALA A 350 -26.15 28.61 -17.88
C ALA A 350 -25.19 27.96 -18.87
N GLU A 351 -23.90 28.35 -18.84
CA GLU A 351 -22.86 27.80 -19.72
C GLU A 351 -22.62 26.30 -19.47
N VAL A 352 -22.59 25.88 -18.19
CA VAL A 352 -22.43 24.46 -17.78
C VAL A 352 -23.66 23.66 -18.24
N ILE A 353 -24.85 24.23 -18.08
CA ILE A 353 -26.11 23.59 -18.53
C ILE A 353 -26.14 23.44 -20.02
N ASP A 354 -25.71 24.47 -20.78
CA ASP A 354 -25.63 24.44 -22.24
C ASP A 354 -24.62 23.42 -22.78
N GLN A 355 -23.60 23.08 -21.98
CA GLN A 355 -22.63 21.99 -22.24
C GLN A 355 -23.17 20.61 -21.89
N ASN A 356 -24.41 20.49 -21.43
CA ASN A 356 -25.05 19.27 -20.93
C ASN A 356 -24.31 18.66 -19.74
N GLU A 357 -23.70 19.49 -18.90
CA GLU A 357 -22.99 19.05 -17.69
C GLU A 357 -23.80 19.33 -16.43
N LEU A 358 -23.62 18.50 -15.42
CA LEU A 358 -24.08 18.71 -14.06
C LEU A 358 -22.88 18.61 -13.13
N VAL A 359 -22.52 19.71 -12.50
CA VAL A 359 -21.36 19.82 -11.62
C VAL A 359 -21.78 19.68 -10.15
N VAL A 360 -21.09 18.83 -9.44
CA VAL A 360 -21.27 18.63 -8.00
C VAL A 360 -19.90 18.80 -7.33
N ASP A 361 -19.76 19.82 -6.50
CA ASP A 361 -18.54 20.06 -5.72
C ASP A 361 -18.72 19.54 -4.29
N ILE A 362 -17.78 18.71 -3.86
CA ILE A 362 -17.80 18.13 -2.52
C ILE A 362 -16.52 18.52 -1.78
N TYR A 363 -16.70 19.29 -0.72
CA TYR A 363 -15.61 19.72 0.17
C TYR A 363 -15.60 18.87 1.42
N LEU A 364 -14.43 18.29 1.75
CA LEU A 364 -14.27 17.36 2.86
C LEU A 364 -13.20 17.85 3.83
N LYS A 365 -13.47 17.76 5.14
CA LYS A 365 -12.52 17.94 6.22
C LYS A 365 -12.27 16.58 6.90
N PRO A 366 -11.22 15.82 6.48
CA PRO A 366 -10.96 14.51 7.04
C PRO A 366 -10.45 14.59 8.49
N VAL A 367 -10.79 13.60 9.30
CA VAL A 367 -10.22 13.41 10.64
C VAL A 367 -8.79 12.88 10.51
N ARG A 368 -7.89 13.45 11.30
CA ARG A 368 -6.50 13.00 11.40
C ARG A 368 -6.32 12.17 12.66
N THR A 369 -5.56 11.09 12.54
CA THR A 369 -5.20 10.25 13.70
C THR A 369 -4.03 10.86 14.47
N ALA A 370 -4.03 10.71 15.79
CA ALA A 370 -2.90 11.07 16.63
C ALA A 370 -1.78 10.02 16.46
N GLU A 371 -0.63 10.45 15.97
CA GLU A 371 0.56 9.60 15.79
C GLU A 371 1.61 9.86 16.88
N PHE A 372 1.59 11.07 17.45
CA PHE A 372 2.49 11.48 18.53
C PHE A 372 1.66 11.93 19.72
N ILE A 373 1.95 11.36 20.88
CA ILE A 373 1.30 11.70 22.15
C ILE A 373 2.37 12.30 23.06
N LEU A 374 2.23 13.56 23.39
CA LEU A 374 3.07 14.24 24.37
C LEU A 374 2.38 14.21 25.72
N VAL A 375 3.00 13.55 26.69
CA VAL A 375 2.50 13.50 28.07
C VAL A 375 3.45 14.30 28.96
N ASN A 376 2.95 15.36 29.55
CA ASN A 376 3.71 16.19 30.47
C ASN A 376 3.32 15.84 31.91
N PHE A 377 4.30 15.52 32.72
CA PHE A 377 4.13 15.31 34.15
C PHE A 377 4.68 16.51 34.91
N PHE A 378 3.83 17.15 35.70
CA PHE A 378 4.22 18.26 36.56
C PHE A 378 4.22 17.79 38.03
N ALA A 379 5.38 17.83 38.66
CA ALA A 379 5.48 17.60 40.08
C ALA A 379 5.18 18.90 40.81
N SER A 380 4.08 18.97 41.55
CA SER A 380 3.71 20.10 42.40
C SER A 380 4.03 19.81 43.87
N ARG A 381 4.14 20.87 44.67
CA ARG A 381 4.28 20.75 46.10
C ARG A 381 2.96 20.23 46.72
N THR A 382 3.05 19.61 47.88
CA THR A 382 1.90 19.01 48.58
C THR A 382 0.80 20.02 48.94
N ASP A 383 1.16 21.30 49.01
CA ASP A 383 0.29 22.42 49.34
C ASP A 383 -0.24 23.19 48.12
N ALA A 384 0.13 22.81 46.89
CA ALA A 384 -0.29 23.50 45.69
C ALA A 384 -1.74 23.18 45.32
N ASN A 385 -2.52 24.21 45.03
CA ASN A 385 -3.87 24.06 44.50
C ASN A 385 -3.78 23.82 42.97
N PHE A 386 -4.31 22.69 42.49
CA PHE A 386 -4.25 22.34 41.05
C PHE A 386 -5.02 23.33 40.16
N GLU A 387 -6.03 24.01 40.68
CA GLU A 387 -6.77 25.02 39.92
C GLU A 387 -5.92 26.25 39.57
N GLU A 388 -4.95 26.61 40.44
CA GLU A 388 -4.01 27.71 40.17
C GLU A 388 -2.94 27.34 39.15
N LEU A 389 -2.60 26.03 39.00
CA LEU A 389 -1.61 25.55 38.04
C LEU A 389 -2.17 25.43 36.62
N ILE A 390 -3.49 25.34 36.46
CA ILE A 390 -4.17 25.18 35.15
C ILE A 390 -4.64 26.54 34.61
N GLY A 391 -4.79 27.56 35.46
CA GLY A 391 -5.35 28.88 35.15
C GLY A 391 -4.35 29.98 34.78
N GLY A 392 -3.06 29.63 34.59
CA GLY A 392 -2.01 30.57 34.20
C GLY A 392 -1.73 30.61 32.70
#